data_5b94efc329da02108b557906629962b7
#
_entry.id   5b94efc329da02108b557906629962b7
#
_cell.length_a   1.000
_cell.length_b   1.000
_cell.length_c   1.000
_cell.angle_alpha   90.00
_cell.angle_beta   90.00
_cell.angle_gamma   90.00
#
_symmetry.space_group_name_H-M   'P 1'
#
loop_
_entity.id
_entity.type
_entity.pdbx_description
1 polymer ?
#
loop_
_entity_poly.entity_id
_entity_poly.type
_entity_poly.pdbx_seq_one_letter_code
_entity_poly.pdbx_strand_id
1 'polypeptide(L)'
;MSVYTGSNNGFMQAAYVDQQGTALPGDLAYASDVDLIDACVVSMPAGSEGDLLPVGVGVVGAYSADASRPGMTSVKVSPVGADTTAVQLYGVTVRNQQCRTDGNNVSGWGDGDVCNVMRTARVGGRIWVTAGNAATANTAAHLVVKDTTSHGLPVGSFVGTEITGDTVALTNVQWVTAASAGSLGLLEII
;
A
#
# COMPACT_ATOMS: atom_id res chain seq x y z
N MET A 1 -15.28 27.28 13.97
CA MET A 1 -13.82 27.09 14.01
C MET A 1 -13.43 26.95 15.48
N SER A 2 -13.13 25.77 15.96
CA SER A 2 -12.70 25.57 17.34
C SER A 2 -11.27 26.01 17.46
N VAL A 3 -11.03 27.08 18.20
CA VAL A 3 -9.68 27.57 18.45
C VAL A 3 -9.12 26.75 19.58
N TYR A 4 -8.02 26.08 19.34
CA TYR A 4 -7.23 25.44 20.37
C TYR A 4 -6.78 26.49 21.40
N THR A 5 -7.38 26.48 22.56
CA THR A 5 -6.94 27.30 23.70
C THR A 5 -5.87 26.50 24.44
N GLY A 6 -4.63 26.77 24.10
CA GLY A 6 -3.46 26.05 24.53
C GLY A 6 -3.47 25.59 25.98
N SER A 7 -3.74 24.35 26.17
CA SER A 7 -3.15 23.66 27.31
C SER A 7 -1.71 23.31 26.93
N ASN A 8 -0.84 23.16 27.92
CA ASN A 8 0.58 22.86 27.73
C ASN A 8 0.88 21.54 27.00
N ASN A 9 -0.13 20.87 26.50
CA ASN A 9 -0.05 19.72 25.60
C ASN A 9 -0.09 20.14 24.13
N GLY A 10 0.59 21.22 23.80
CA GLY A 10 0.55 21.97 22.55
C GLY A 10 0.84 21.22 21.26
N PHE A 11 0.91 19.90 21.31
CA PHE A 11 1.03 19.05 20.12
C PHE A 11 -0.30 18.45 19.67
N MET A 12 -1.35 18.59 20.45
CA MET A 12 -2.70 18.14 20.07
C MET A 12 -3.48 19.34 19.58
N GLN A 13 -3.51 19.56 18.31
CA GLN A 13 -4.32 20.63 17.72
C GLN A 13 -5.76 20.18 17.62
N ALA A 14 -6.69 20.95 18.16
CA ALA A 14 -8.12 20.68 18.00
C ALA A 14 -8.55 20.64 16.51
N ALA A 15 -7.81 21.33 15.63
CA ALA A 15 -7.98 21.25 14.20
C ALA A 15 -7.61 19.88 13.59
N TYR A 16 -6.82 19.07 14.28
CA TYR A 16 -6.56 17.70 13.83
C TYR A 16 -7.80 16.81 13.92
N VAL A 17 -8.70 17.09 14.83
CA VAL A 17 -9.96 16.33 14.94
C VAL A 17 -10.80 16.51 13.68
N ASP A 18 -10.82 17.71 13.13
CA ASP A 18 -11.55 17.99 11.89
C ASP A 18 -10.78 17.52 10.64
N GLN A 19 -9.48 17.33 10.76
CA GLN A 19 -8.60 16.83 9.68
C GLN A 19 -8.32 15.32 9.78
N GLN A 20 -8.63 14.69 10.90
CA GLN A 20 -8.48 13.24 11.08
C GLN A 20 -9.38 12.42 10.13
N GLY A 21 -10.29 13.07 9.41
CA GLY A 21 -11.04 12.43 8.33
C GLY A 21 -10.26 12.28 7.02
N THR A 22 -9.06 12.86 6.90
CA THR A 22 -8.28 12.81 5.66
C THR A 22 -7.16 11.78 5.83
N ALA A 23 -7.47 10.52 5.56
CA ALA A 23 -6.46 9.50 5.42
C ALA A 23 -5.56 9.78 4.21
N LEU A 24 -4.36 9.26 4.23
CA LEU A 24 -3.44 9.27 3.10
C LEU A 24 -3.29 7.84 2.55
N PRO A 25 -2.88 7.67 1.28
CA PRO A 25 -2.58 6.34 0.76
C PRO A 25 -1.54 5.64 1.64
N GLY A 26 -1.78 4.36 1.96
CA GLY A 26 -0.93 3.58 2.85
C GLY A 26 -1.18 3.76 4.35
N ASP A 27 -2.11 4.63 4.76
CA ASP A 27 -2.49 4.74 6.17
C ASP A 27 -3.35 3.54 6.58
N LEU A 28 -3.00 2.94 7.72
CA LEU A 28 -3.81 1.89 8.33
C LEU A 28 -5.07 2.50 8.95
N ALA A 29 -6.23 2.01 8.56
CA ALA A 29 -7.49 2.37 9.21
C ALA A 29 -7.74 1.50 10.44
N TYR A 30 -7.32 0.25 10.39
CA TYR A 30 -7.44 -0.71 11.49
C TYR A 30 -6.41 -1.82 11.31
N ALA A 31 -5.68 -2.08 12.37
CA ALA A 31 -4.83 -3.25 12.51
C ALA A 31 -5.08 -3.81 13.91
N SER A 32 -5.83 -4.90 14.01
CA SER A 32 -6.14 -5.51 15.29
C SER A 32 -4.98 -6.26 15.89
N ASP A 33 -3.95 -6.52 15.09
CA ASP A 33 -2.85 -7.40 15.50
C ASP A 33 -1.51 -6.92 14.91
N VAL A 34 -0.48 -6.93 15.74
CA VAL A 34 0.89 -6.52 15.34
C VAL A 34 1.44 -7.46 14.27
N ASP A 35 0.95 -8.70 14.22
CA ASP A 35 1.36 -9.72 13.24
C ASP A 35 0.86 -9.46 11.80
N LEU A 36 0.04 -8.42 11.61
CA LEU A 36 -0.44 -8.03 10.28
C LEU A 36 0.61 -7.27 9.46
N ILE A 37 1.61 -6.71 10.12
CA ILE A 37 2.59 -5.83 9.48
C ILE A 37 3.98 -6.43 9.61
N ASP A 38 4.62 -6.64 8.47
CA ASP A 38 6.01 -7.06 8.39
C ASP A 38 6.92 -5.89 7.98
N ALA A 39 8.10 -5.85 8.58
CA ALA A 39 9.21 -5.01 8.09
C ALA A 39 9.92 -5.77 6.96
N CYS A 40 9.92 -5.22 5.77
CA CYS A 40 10.45 -5.83 4.56
C CYS A 40 11.52 -4.96 3.93
N VAL A 41 12.48 -5.58 3.25
CA VAL A 41 13.50 -4.87 2.47
C VAL A 41 13.00 -4.69 1.04
N VAL A 42 13.01 -3.47 0.55
CA VAL A 42 12.64 -3.16 -0.83
C VAL A 42 13.72 -3.67 -1.79
N SER A 43 13.31 -4.34 -2.85
CA SER A 43 14.17 -4.79 -3.93
C SER A 43 13.58 -4.33 -5.25
N MET A 44 14.15 -3.28 -5.81
CA MET A 44 13.70 -2.75 -7.09
C MET A 44 14.25 -3.59 -8.25
N PRO A 45 13.51 -3.71 -9.36
CA PRO A 45 14.02 -4.36 -10.57
C PRO A 45 15.26 -3.65 -11.12
N ALA A 46 16.13 -4.40 -11.79
CA ALA A 46 17.29 -3.82 -12.46
C ALA A 46 16.86 -2.74 -13.47
N GLY A 47 17.49 -1.57 -13.38
CA GLY A 47 17.15 -0.39 -14.18
C GLY A 47 16.12 0.55 -13.57
N SER A 48 15.55 0.19 -12.41
CA SER A 48 14.60 1.01 -11.63
C SER A 48 15.11 1.33 -10.22
N GLU A 49 16.40 1.19 -9.98
CA GLU A 49 17.01 1.37 -8.65
C GLU A 49 16.90 2.82 -8.14
N GLY A 50 16.66 3.78 -9.06
CA GLY A 50 16.41 5.19 -8.72
C GLY A 50 14.96 5.51 -8.41
N ASP A 51 14.04 4.61 -8.71
CA ASP A 51 12.62 4.81 -8.50
C ASP A 51 12.22 4.52 -7.04
N LEU A 52 11.05 5.01 -6.65
CA LEU A 52 10.47 4.69 -5.34
C LEU A 52 9.38 3.62 -5.50
N LEU A 53 9.37 2.65 -4.58
CA LEU A 53 8.21 1.80 -4.33
C LEU A 53 7.15 2.64 -3.60
N PRO A 54 5.99 2.94 -4.21
CA PRO A 54 5.04 3.86 -3.60
C PRO A 54 4.37 3.29 -2.35
N VAL A 55 3.76 4.16 -1.54
CA VAL A 55 2.88 3.78 -0.43
C VAL A 55 1.49 3.40 -0.93
N GLY A 56 0.84 2.44 -0.27
CA GLY A 56 -0.53 2.03 -0.60
C GLY A 56 -0.63 1.21 -1.89
N VAL A 57 0.45 0.58 -2.32
CA VAL A 57 0.48 -0.32 -3.49
C VAL A 57 0.69 -1.77 -3.09
N GLY A 58 0.22 -2.68 -3.94
CA GLY A 58 0.47 -4.11 -3.82
C GLY A 58 1.91 -4.48 -4.14
N VAL A 59 2.48 -5.41 -3.40
CA VAL A 59 3.85 -5.92 -3.58
C VAL A 59 3.90 -7.43 -3.58
N VAL A 60 4.85 -7.98 -4.32
CA VAL A 60 5.23 -9.39 -4.22
C VAL A 60 6.37 -9.55 -3.23
N GLY A 61 6.43 -10.68 -2.53
CA GLY A 61 7.44 -10.92 -1.51
C GLY A 61 8.12 -12.27 -1.67
N ALA A 62 9.41 -12.30 -1.37
CA ALA A 62 10.20 -13.53 -1.31
C ALA A 62 11.08 -13.55 -0.06
N TYR A 63 11.17 -14.71 0.57
CA TYR A 63 12.14 -14.93 1.64
C TYR A 63 13.54 -15.05 1.03
N SER A 64 14.45 -14.25 1.54
CA SER A 64 15.86 -14.28 1.14
C SER A 64 16.72 -14.59 2.36
N ALA A 65 17.58 -15.59 2.23
CA ALA A 65 18.63 -15.81 3.22
C ALA A 65 19.60 -14.63 3.21
N ASP A 66 19.88 -14.08 4.39
CA ASP A 66 20.90 -13.04 4.51
C ASP A 66 22.28 -13.71 4.47
N ALA A 67 23.00 -13.51 3.37
CA ALA A 67 24.35 -14.07 3.17
C ALA A 67 25.37 -13.54 4.20
N SER A 68 25.14 -12.35 4.77
CA SER A 68 25.99 -11.73 5.79
C SER A 68 25.67 -12.21 7.21
N ARG A 69 24.49 -12.83 7.41
CA ARG A 69 23.99 -13.30 8.72
C ARG A 69 23.40 -14.70 8.57
N PRO A 70 24.24 -15.75 8.57
CA PRO A 70 23.77 -17.13 8.44
C PRO A 70 22.68 -17.46 9.49
N GLY A 71 21.56 -17.99 9.02
CA GLY A 71 20.41 -18.32 9.86
C GLY A 71 19.38 -17.20 10.01
N MET A 72 19.61 -16.01 9.49
CA MET A 72 18.61 -14.96 9.39
C MET A 72 17.99 -14.94 8.00
N THR A 73 16.68 -14.85 7.95
CA THR A 73 15.94 -14.63 6.70
C THR A 73 15.30 -13.25 6.76
N SER A 74 15.43 -12.49 5.70
CA SER A 74 14.67 -11.26 5.50
C SER A 74 13.61 -11.48 4.43
N VAL A 75 12.50 -10.78 4.53
CA VAL A 75 11.53 -10.72 3.44
C VAL A 75 11.94 -9.58 2.54
N LYS A 76 12.22 -9.89 1.28
CA LYS A 76 12.38 -8.87 0.24
C LYS A 76 11.06 -8.70 -0.48
N VAL A 77 10.68 -7.44 -0.70
CA VAL A 77 9.47 -7.09 -1.46
C VAL A 77 9.86 -6.27 -2.69
N SER A 78 9.16 -6.52 -3.76
CA SER A 78 9.35 -5.82 -5.03
C SER A 78 8.00 -5.38 -5.60
N PRO A 79 7.99 -4.41 -6.53
CA PRO A 79 6.81 -4.08 -7.29
C PRO A 79 6.23 -5.34 -7.96
N VAL A 80 4.92 -5.38 -8.11
CA VAL A 80 4.27 -6.41 -8.93
C VAL A 80 4.66 -6.26 -10.39
N GLY A 81 4.54 -7.31 -11.19
CA GLY A 81 4.85 -7.31 -12.62
C GLY A 81 3.79 -8.04 -13.42
N ALA A 82 3.94 -8.04 -14.75
CA ALA A 82 2.95 -8.60 -15.70
C ALA A 82 2.61 -10.07 -15.45
N ASP A 83 3.53 -10.83 -14.86
CA ASP A 83 3.32 -12.24 -14.54
C ASP A 83 2.81 -12.47 -13.11
N THR A 84 2.54 -11.39 -12.36
CA THR A 84 2.06 -11.50 -10.97
C THR A 84 0.64 -12.06 -10.96
N THR A 85 0.42 -13.09 -10.15
CA THR A 85 -0.90 -13.67 -9.89
C THR A 85 -1.41 -13.24 -8.51
N ALA A 86 -2.71 -13.37 -8.26
CA ALA A 86 -3.30 -13.04 -6.97
C ALA A 86 -2.64 -13.76 -5.79
N VAL A 87 -2.21 -15.01 -6.00
CA VAL A 87 -1.55 -15.83 -4.96
C VAL A 87 -0.15 -15.30 -4.59
N GLN A 88 0.50 -14.57 -5.50
CA GLN A 88 1.84 -14.02 -5.27
C GLN A 88 1.82 -12.66 -4.56
N LEU A 89 0.65 -12.03 -4.41
CA LEU A 89 0.53 -10.79 -3.67
C LEU A 89 0.90 -11.04 -2.20
N TYR A 90 2.02 -10.48 -1.79
CA TYR A 90 2.49 -10.59 -0.42
C TYR A 90 1.73 -9.66 0.52
N GLY A 91 1.51 -8.43 0.10
CA GLY A 91 0.84 -7.44 0.91
C GLY A 91 0.70 -6.08 0.25
N VAL A 92 0.33 -5.11 1.06
CA VAL A 92 0.16 -3.71 0.69
C VAL A 92 1.14 -2.85 1.49
N THR A 93 1.85 -1.96 0.84
CA THR A 93 2.81 -1.07 1.51
C THR A 93 2.11 -0.09 2.44
N VAL A 94 2.60 -0.01 3.68
CA VAL A 94 2.03 0.82 4.75
C VAL A 94 2.88 2.07 4.95
N ARG A 95 2.25 3.24 4.94
CA ARG A 95 2.94 4.51 5.20
C ARG A 95 3.61 4.50 6.57
N ASN A 96 4.85 4.95 6.62
CA ASN A 96 5.58 5.17 7.86
C ASN A 96 6.42 6.46 7.75
N GLN A 97 7.09 6.84 8.83
CA GLN A 97 7.90 8.07 8.88
C GLN A 97 9.20 7.99 8.06
N GLN A 98 9.56 6.80 7.57
CA GLN A 98 10.80 6.59 6.80
C GLN A 98 10.58 6.71 5.29
N CYS A 99 9.33 6.83 4.82
CA CYS A 99 9.08 7.03 3.40
C CYS A 99 9.65 8.38 2.94
N ARG A 100 10.29 8.36 1.78
CA ARG A 100 10.81 9.55 1.10
C ARG A 100 9.76 10.06 0.12
N THR A 101 9.87 11.31 -0.27
CA THR A 101 9.07 11.88 -1.36
C THR A 101 10.02 12.31 -2.46
N ASP A 102 9.75 11.88 -3.68
CA ASP A 102 10.52 12.25 -4.87
C ASP A 102 10.10 13.62 -5.43
N GLY A 103 10.77 14.04 -6.51
CA GLY A 103 10.45 15.28 -7.21
C GLY A 103 9.07 15.32 -7.88
N ASN A 104 8.38 14.18 -7.98
CA ASN A 104 7.04 14.02 -8.55
C ASN A 104 5.96 13.92 -7.46
N ASN A 105 6.30 14.20 -6.21
CA ASN A 105 5.43 14.03 -5.03
C ASN A 105 4.98 12.56 -4.77
N VAL A 106 5.70 11.58 -5.29
CA VAL A 106 5.49 10.18 -4.94
C VAL A 106 6.20 9.89 -3.63
N SER A 107 5.44 9.44 -2.62
CA SER A 107 6.01 8.98 -1.35
C SER A 107 6.23 7.48 -1.40
N GLY A 108 7.41 7.01 -0.97
CA GLY A 108 7.77 5.60 -1.03
C GLY A 108 9.15 5.29 -0.49
N TRP A 109 9.70 4.16 -0.88
CA TRP A 109 11.00 3.65 -0.45
C TRP A 109 11.84 3.26 -1.66
N GLY A 110 13.12 3.59 -1.62
CA GLY A 110 14.10 3.18 -2.63
C GLY A 110 14.61 1.76 -2.42
N ASP A 111 15.39 1.30 -3.38
CA ASP A 111 16.07 0.00 -3.28
C ASP A 111 16.91 -0.12 -2.02
N GLY A 112 16.81 -1.25 -1.32
CA GLY A 112 17.48 -1.52 -0.05
C GLY A 112 16.85 -0.86 1.19
N ASP A 113 15.88 0.02 1.05
CA ASP A 113 15.18 0.61 2.20
C ASP A 113 14.31 -0.42 2.92
N VAL A 114 14.00 -0.14 4.18
CA VAL A 114 13.04 -0.94 4.95
C VAL A 114 11.66 -0.28 4.88
N CYS A 115 10.68 -1.02 4.39
CA CYS A 115 9.29 -0.60 4.35
C CYS A 115 8.42 -1.49 5.24
N ASN A 116 7.27 -0.98 5.66
CA ASN A 116 6.23 -1.77 6.32
C ASN A 116 5.24 -2.27 5.28
N VAL A 117 4.82 -3.53 5.41
CA VAL A 117 3.87 -4.17 4.52
C VAL A 117 2.78 -4.86 5.33
N MET A 118 1.52 -4.53 5.07
CA MET A 118 0.37 -5.24 5.60
C MET A 118 0.16 -6.52 4.78
N ARG A 119 0.27 -7.67 5.44
CA ARG A 119 0.23 -8.99 4.78
C ARG A 119 -1.18 -9.36 4.35
N THR A 120 -1.31 -9.85 3.11
CA THR A 120 -2.58 -10.40 2.61
C THR A 120 -2.86 -11.85 3.09
N ALA A 121 -1.89 -12.49 3.72
CA ALA A 121 -2.09 -13.81 4.34
C ALA A 121 -2.76 -13.74 5.74
N ARG A 122 -3.06 -12.56 6.24
CA ARG A 122 -3.65 -12.33 7.56
C ARG A 122 -4.95 -11.53 7.42
N VAL A 123 -6.03 -12.09 7.91
CA VAL A 123 -7.39 -11.52 7.85
C VAL A 123 -7.56 -10.37 8.85
N GLY A 124 -8.33 -9.34 8.47
CA GLY A 124 -8.81 -8.27 9.35
C GLY A 124 -8.05 -6.96 9.25
N GLY A 125 -6.98 -6.88 8.43
CA GLY A 125 -6.29 -5.62 8.18
C GLY A 125 -7.09 -4.70 7.27
N ARG A 126 -7.11 -3.40 7.57
CA ARG A 126 -7.74 -2.35 6.74
C ARG A 126 -6.75 -1.25 6.44
N ILE A 127 -6.67 -0.88 5.17
CA ILE A 127 -5.71 0.12 4.68
C ILE A 127 -6.36 1.04 3.66
N TRP A 128 -6.03 2.33 3.73
CA TRP A 128 -6.43 3.31 2.74
C TRP A 128 -5.53 3.27 1.53
N VAL A 129 -6.12 3.19 0.36
CA VAL A 129 -5.40 3.22 -0.92
C VAL A 129 -6.07 4.17 -1.91
N THR A 130 -5.32 4.64 -2.89
CA THR A 130 -5.91 5.37 -4.02
C THR A 130 -6.58 4.37 -4.96
N ALA A 131 -7.87 4.55 -5.24
CA ALA A 131 -8.60 3.75 -6.21
C ALA A 131 -8.22 4.18 -7.63
N GLY A 132 -7.68 3.27 -8.43
CA GLY A 132 -7.28 3.56 -9.81
C GLY A 132 -8.48 3.80 -10.74
N ASN A 133 -9.59 3.09 -10.49
CA ASN A 133 -10.90 3.37 -11.12
C ASN A 133 -12.01 3.32 -10.07
N ALA A 134 -13.26 3.51 -10.50
CA ALA A 134 -14.40 3.49 -9.57
C ALA A 134 -14.51 2.12 -8.88
N ALA A 135 -14.64 2.16 -7.56
CA ALA A 135 -14.81 0.99 -6.71
C ALA A 135 -16.18 1.04 -6.01
N THR A 136 -16.79 -0.13 -5.88
CA THR A 136 -18.05 -0.31 -5.16
C THR A 136 -17.78 -1.00 -3.83
N ALA A 137 -18.44 -0.56 -2.77
CA ALA A 137 -18.29 -1.20 -1.45
C ALA A 137 -18.72 -2.67 -1.49
N ASN A 138 -18.02 -3.50 -0.71
CA ASN A 138 -18.22 -4.94 -0.57
C ASN A 138 -18.01 -5.72 -1.89
N THR A 139 -17.15 -5.22 -2.77
CA THR A 139 -16.72 -5.94 -3.99
C THR A 139 -15.25 -6.33 -3.89
N ALA A 140 -14.87 -7.40 -4.58
CA ALA A 140 -13.47 -7.80 -4.68
C ALA A 140 -12.63 -6.69 -5.31
N ALA A 141 -11.41 -6.52 -4.82
CA ALA A 141 -10.44 -5.63 -5.43
C ALA A 141 -9.70 -6.34 -6.57
N HIS A 142 -9.26 -5.58 -7.56
CA HIS A 142 -8.35 -6.03 -8.59
C HIS A 142 -7.02 -5.30 -8.47
N LEU A 143 -5.93 -6.00 -8.75
CA LEU A 143 -4.57 -5.47 -8.70
C LEU A 143 -4.07 -5.21 -10.12
N VAL A 144 -3.57 -4.00 -10.38
CA VAL A 144 -2.92 -3.66 -11.65
C VAL A 144 -1.54 -4.33 -11.67
N VAL A 145 -1.35 -5.25 -12.60
CA VAL A 145 -0.09 -6.04 -12.72
C VAL A 145 0.70 -5.66 -13.95
N LYS A 146 0.11 -4.91 -14.88
CA LYS A 146 0.78 -4.47 -16.10
C LYS A 146 0.59 -2.97 -16.29
N ASP A 147 1.62 -2.32 -16.85
CA ASP A 147 1.55 -0.90 -17.14
C ASP A 147 0.42 -0.61 -18.13
N THR A 148 -0.55 0.14 -17.64
CA THR A 148 -1.74 0.52 -18.41
C THR A 148 -1.53 1.93 -18.98
N THR A 149 -0.60 2.10 -19.90
CA THR A 149 -0.35 3.40 -20.54
C THR A 149 -1.63 4.03 -21.11
N SER A 150 -2.61 3.20 -21.48
CA SER A 150 -3.95 3.63 -21.90
C SER A 150 -4.82 4.15 -20.77
N HIS A 151 -4.54 3.79 -19.52
CA HIS A 151 -5.35 4.19 -18.35
C HIS A 151 -4.57 5.05 -17.35
N GLY A 152 -3.25 5.19 -17.53
CA GLY A 152 -2.38 6.01 -16.64
C GLY A 152 -2.30 5.49 -15.20
N LEU A 153 -2.53 4.18 -14.98
CA LEU A 153 -2.52 3.56 -13.67
C LEU A 153 -1.17 2.91 -13.40
N PRO A 154 -0.48 3.28 -12.32
CA PRO A 154 0.76 2.63 -11.95
C PRO A 154 0.54 1.17 -11.55
N VAL A 155 1.50 0.32 -11.90
CA VAL A 155 1.53 -1.08 -11.49
C VAL A 155 1.53 -1.17 -9.95
N GLY A 156 0.77 -2.12 -9.41
CA GLY A 156 0.55 -2.24 -7.97
C GLY A 156 -0.64 -1.46 -7.43
N SER A 157 -1.29 -0.62 -8.25
CA SER A 157 -2.52 0.07 -7.85
C SER A 157 -3.70 -0.89 -7.72
N PHE A 158 -4.66 -0.51 -6.87
CA PHE A 158 -5.91 -1.24 -6.70
C PHE A 158 -7.04 -0.58 -7.48
N VAL A 159 -7.86 -1.39 -8.13
CA VAL A 159 -9.01 -0.95 -8.93
C VAL A 159 -10.27 -1.70 -8.51
N GLY A 160 -11.44 -1.09 -8.66
CA GLY A 160 -12.72 -1.69 -8.32
C GLY A 160 -13.31 -2.52 -9.46
N THR A 161 -12.89 -2.27 -10.69
CA THR A 161 -13.37 -2.96 -11.89
C THR A 161 -12.19 -3.51 -12.67
N GLU A 162 -12.35 -4.74 -13.15
CA GLU A 162 -11.35 -5.40 -13.97
C GLU A 162 -10.98 -4.58 -15.22
N ILE A 163 -9.67 -4.53 -15.50
CA ILE A 163 -9.14 -4.05 -16.78
C ILE A 163 -8.56 -5.28 -17.48
N THR A 164 -9.24 -5.73 -18.50
CA THR A 164 -8.93 -7.00 -19.18
C THR A 164 -7.47 -7.04 -19.66
N GLY A 165 -6.73 -8.04 -19.21
CA GLY A 165 -5.32 -8.26 -19.56
C GLY A 165 -4.31 -7.48 -18.73
N ASP A 166 -4.74 -6.51 -17.92
CA ASP A 166 -3.86 -5.64 -17.14
C ASP A 166 -4.05 -5.78 -15.62
N THR A 167 -5.12 -6.44 -15.19
CA THR A 167 -5.43 -6.64 -13.77
C THR A 167 -5.66 -8.09 -13.40
N VAL A 168 -5.45 -8.38 -12.13
CA VAL A 168 -5.74 -9.69 -11.51
C VAL A 168 -6.75 -9.50 -10.39
N ALA A 169 -7.82 -10.30 -10.40
CA ALA A 169 -8.82 -10.31 -9.33
C ALA A 169 -8.22 -10.88 -8.03
N LEU A 170 -8.46 -10.21 -6.92
CA LEU A 170 -8.02 -10.65 -5.59
C LEU A 170 -9.21 -11.27 -4.86
N THR A 171 -9.07 -12.53 -4.43
CA THR A 171 -10.14 -13.26 -3.72
C THR A 171 -10.16 -12.98 -2.22
N ASN A 172 -9.06 -12.45 -1.69
CA ASN A 172 -8.87 -12.21 -0.25
C ASN A 172 -8.73 -10.72 0.10
N VAL A 173 -9.05 -9.83 -0.85
CA VAL A 173 -9.03 -8.38 -0.65
C VAL A 173 -10.31 -7.78 -1.21
N GLN A 174 -11.01 -6.98 -0.41
CA GLN A 174 -12.25 -6.33 -0.84
C GLN A 174 -12.24 -4.83 -0.54
N TRP A 175 -13.03 -4.09 -1.29
CA TRP A 175 -13.35 -2.70 -1.00
C TRP A 175 -14.39 -2.62 0.12
N VAL A 176 -14.08 -1.92 1.19
CA VAL A 176 -15.03 -1.63 2.29
C VAL A 176 -15.88 -0.40 1.97
N THR A 177 -15.27 0.60 1.33
CA THR A 177 -15.93 1.83 0.92
C THR A 177 -15.99 1.95 -0.59
N ALA A 178 -17.06 2.60 -1.09
CA ALA A 178 -17.06 3.05 -2.48
C ALA A 178 -16.03 4.18 -2.65
N ALA A 179 -15.40 4.23 -3.81
CA ALA A 179 -14.43 5.26 -4.16
C ALA A 179 -14.54 5.62 -5.64
N SER A 180 -14.34 6.89 -5.98
CA SER A 180 -14.18 7.33 -7.37
C SER A 180 -12.73 7.12 -7.82
N ALA A 181 -12.49 7.11 -9.13
CA ALA A 181 -11.13 7.09 -9.66
C ALA A 181 -10.29 8.23 -9.08
N GLY A 182 -9.08 7.93 -8.63
CA GLY A 182 -8.16 8.89 -7.99
C GLY A 182 -8.50 9.27 -6.54
N SER A 183 -9.62 8.79 -5.99
CA SER A 183 -10.03 9.04 -4.60
C SER A 183 -9.52 7.93 -3.68
N LEU A 184 -9.48 8.24 -2.38
CA LEU A 184 -9.18 7.23 -1.36
C LEU A 184 -10.35 6.26 -1.20
N GLY A 185 -10.02 4.98 -1.15
CA GLY A 185 -10.91 3.89 -0.79
C GLY A 185 -10.28 3.03 0.30
N LEU A 186 -11.10 2.38 1.09
CA LEU A 186 -10.67 1.49 2.16
C LEU A 186 -10.71 0.05 1.66
N LEU A 187 -9.56 -0.63 1.72
CA LEU A 187 -9.43 -2.06 1.48
C LEU A 187 -9.43 -2.84 2.80
N GLU A 188 -9.96 -4.04 2.77
CA GLU A 188 -9.91 -5.02 3.86
C GLU A 188 -9.37 -6.34 3.35
N ILE A 189 -8.53 -6.98 4.14
CA ILE A 189 -8.08 -8.35 3.94
C ILE A 189 -9.10 -9.28 4.60
N ILE A 190 -9.71 -10.20 3.83
CA ILE A 190 -10.78 -11.11 4.26
C ILE A 190 -10.35 -12.57 4.22
#